data_603b14efb7c978f4735658b92bebe09b
#
_entry.id   603b14efb7c978f4735658b92bebe09b
#
_cell.length_a   1.000
_cell.length_b   1.000
_cell.length_c   1.000
_cell.angle_alpha   90.00
_cell.angle_beta   90.00
_cell.angle_gamma   90.00
#
_symmetry.space_group_name_H-M   'P 1'
#
loop_
_entity.id
_entity.type
_entity.pdbx_description
1 polymer ?
#
loop_
_entity_poly.entity_id
_entity_poly.type
_entity_poly.pdbx_seq_one_letter_code
_entity_poly.pdbx_strand_id
1 'polypeptide(L)'
;MAVSAMAVLLIASMIVMLFYSRKNIKDEALQEAMQTLDATVQNIDNILLSVEQATGNVYFSMIPHLADSQVTRIYSRKLIESSPYITDCNITYGKCDFTEQQWFIKPAKVGKEPLICFCLPFVDNEGKPLGEISVDVSLGLLSRIVAEAKPSQNSSCILLDSLGEFIVHPDADNLMNQSAIEISRSSGDSSIGECVKAMISGQTGYMPFSLYGEDFYVFYKPFTRGDIRGRVAAKLGWSAGIIYPADDIFGDYNNLIYYVLAITVVGLLLMYLLSYAIIRSRLKPLVMLTEKAQYIAEGNFNETIPDSRHIDEVGRLQDNFQLMQKSLANHIGELEKLKNTLHERGEGLREAYEQAKKADRMKTSFLHNMTNQMMAPAEAIEKDVDLLCSKSECSPTKVVADIQQNGKAITELLKNLISMSDDEMRKEAADD
;
A
#
# COMPACT_ATOMS: atom_id res chain seq x y z
N MET A 1 13.46 27.09 -22.33
CA MET A 1 12.05 26.68 -22.24
C MET A 1 11.86 25.16 -22.23
N ALA A 2 12.38 24.37 -23.16
CA ALA A 2 12.19 22.90 -23.14
C ALA A 2 12.71 22.21 -21.86
N VAL A 3 13.89 22.60 -21.37
CA VAL A 3 14.49 22.06 -20.15
C VAL A 3 13.67 22.39 -18.90
N SER A 4 13.13 23.60 -18.80
CA SER A 4 12.26 24.00 -17.70
C SER A 4 10.89 23.29 -17.73
N ALA A 5 10.33 23.08 -18.91
CA ALA A 5 9.09 22.32 -19.06
C ALA A 5 9.26 20.84 -18.67
N MET A 6 10.40 20.24 -19.03
CA MET A 6 10.72 18.86 -18.67
C MET A 6 10.99 18.70 -17.17
N ALA A 7 11.64 19.68 -16.52
CA ALA A 7 11.83 19.71 -15.09
C ALA A 7 10.49 19.81 -14.32
N VAL A 8 9.57 20.67 -14.78
CA VAL A 8 8.21 20.79 -14.21
C VAL A 8 7.43 19.50 -14.35
N LEU A 9 7.50 18.83 -15.50
CA LEU A 9 6.84 17.54 -15.72
C LEU A 9 7.39 16.44 -14.81
N LEU A 10 8.71 16.39 -14.61
CA LEU A 10 9.35 15.43 -13.69
C LEU A 10 8.90 15.69 -12.25
N ILE A 11 8.89 16.93 -11.79
CA ILE A 11 8.43 17.28 -10.44
C ILE A 11 6.95 16.95 -10.27
N ALA A 12 6.09 17.28 -11.23
CA ALA A 12 4.68 16.96 -11.18
C ALA A 12 4.44 15.44 -11.15
N SER A 13 5.14 14.68 -11.99
CA SER A 13 5.10 13.21 -11.99
C SER A 13 5.52 12.63 -10.64
N MET A 14 6.58 13.18 -10.04
CA MET A 14 7.05 12.75 -8.73
C MET A 14 6.02 13.01 -7.63
N ILE A 15 5.39 14.19 -7.61
CA ILE A 15 4.36 14.53 -6.63
C ILE A 15 3.16 13.56 -6.75
N VAL A 16 2.72 13.28 -7.97
CA VAL A 16 1.63 12.33 -8.23
C VAL A 16 2.03 10.92 -7.76
N MET A 17 3.24 10.48 -8.06
CA MET A 17 3.75 9.18 -7.63
C MET A 17 3.81 9.07 -6.11
N LEU A 18 4.30 10.08 -5.41
CA LEU A 18 4.36 10.10 -3.95
C LEU A 18 2.97 10.06 -3.32
N PHE A 19 2.04 10.85 -3.85
CA PHE A 19 0.65 10.84 -3.37
C PHE A 19 -0.02 9.47 -3.56
N TYR A 20 0.18 8.86 -4.74
CA TYR A 20 -0.38 7.54 -5.06
C TYR A 20 0.25 6.43 -4.23
N SER A 21 1.58 6.47 -4.04
CA SER A 21 2.30 5.51 -3.21
C SER A 21 1.84 5.54 -1.75
N ARG A 22 1.69 6.75 -1.17
CA ARG A 22 1.18 6.90 0.20
C ARG A 22 -0.23 6.34 0.37
N LYS A 23 -1.08 6.57 -0.62
CA LYS A 23 -2.44 6.03 -0.62
C LYS A 23 -2.43 4.51 -0.68
N ASN A 24 -1.65 3.92 -1.57
CA ASN A 24 -1.56 2.47 -1.72
C ASN A 24 -1.04 1.78 -0.45
N ILE A 25 0.01 2.33 0.18
CA ILE A 25 0.56 1.80 1.44
C ILE A 25 -0.50 1.81 2.55
N LYS A 26 -1.27 2.90 2.63
CA LYS A 26 -2.37 2.99 3.60
C LYS A 26 -3.48 1.98 3.32
N ASP A 27 -3.86 1.81 2.04
CA ASP A 27 -4.89 0.87 1.63
C ASP A 27 -4.44 -0.59 1.84
N GLU A 28 -3.15 -0.88 1.63
CA GLU A 28 -2.53 -2.18 1.90
C GLU A 28 -2.52 -2.48 3.41
N ALA A 29 -2.08 -1.54 4.23
CA ALA A 29 -2.10 -1.67 5.68
C ALA A 29 -3.52 -1.86 6.23
N LEU A 30 -4.51 -1.15 5.66
CA LEU A 30 -5.92 -1.34 5.98
C LEU A 30 -6.38 -2.76 5.67
N GLN A 31 -6.03 -3.27 4.49
CA GLN A 31 -6.42 -4.61 4.06
C GLN A 31 -5.78 -5.68 4.95
N GLU A 32 -4.49 -5.57 5.24
CA GLU A 32 -3.76 -6.48 6.10
C GLU A 32 -4.31 -6.48 7.54
N ALA A 33 -4.56 -5.30 8.10
CA ALA A 33 -5.14 -5.15 9.43
C ALA A 33 -6.55 -5.76 9.51
N MET A 34 -7.40 -5.54 8.48
CA MET A 34 -8.74 -6.13 8.45
C MET A 34 -8.71 -7.65 8.31
N GLN A 35 -7.80 -8.20 7.51
CA GLN A 35 -7.61 -9.66 7.40
C GLN A 35 -7.13 -10.26 8.72
N THR A 36 -6.21 -9.60 9.40
CA THR A 36 -5.72 -10.03 10.72
C THR A 36 -6.82 -9.94 11.78
N LEU A 37 -7.65 -8.89 11.74
CA LEU A 37 -8.82 -8.80 12.61
C LEU A 37 -9.80 -9.94 12.37
N ASP A 38 -10.08 -10.27 11.11
CA ASP A 38 -10.96 -11.39 10.75
C ASP A 38 -10.41 -12.71 11.27
N ALA A 39 -9.13 -12.98 11.06
CA ALA A 39 -8.47 -14.17 11.56
C ALA A 39 -8.46 -14.23 13.10
N THR A 40 -8.21 -13.09 13.76
CA THR A 40 -8.22 -12.99 15.22
C THR A 40 -9.61 -13.24 15.81
N VAL A 41 -10.65 -12.61 15.25
CA VAL A 41 -12.04 -12.81 15.63
C VAL A 41 -12.42 -14.29 15.46
N GLN A 42 -12.06 -14.89 14.33
CA GLN A 42 -12.35 -16.30 14.06
C GLN A 42 -11.60 -17.24 15.00
N ASN A 43 -10.35 -16.93 15.32
CA ASN A 43 -9.56 -17.72 16.28
C ASN A 43 -10.17 -17.69 17.68
N ILE A 44 -10.56 -16.51 18.16
CA ILE A 44 -11.26 -16.36 19.43
C ILE A 44 -12.59 -17.14 19.41
N ASP A 45 -13.38 -17.00 18.34
CA ASP A 45 -14.66 -17.71 18.23
C ASP A 45 -14.48 -19.23 18.23
N ASN A 46 -13.42 -19.75 17.59
CA ASN A 46 -13.06 -21.17 17.59
C ASN A 46 -12.71 -21.67 19.02
N ILE A 47 -12.00 -20.86 19.81
CA ILE A 47 -11.66 -21.17 21.20
C ILE A 47 -12.96 -21.26 22.03
N LEU A 48 -13.82 -20.24 21.92
CA LEU A 48 -15.11 -20.26 22.63
C LEU A 48 -15.97 -21.45 22.20
N LEU A 49 -16.02 -21.74 20.90
CA LEU A 49 -16.75 -22.91 20.39
C LEU A 49 -16.18 -24.24 20.90
N SER A 50 -14.87 -24.38 20.97
CA SER A 50 -14.21 -25.56 21.53
C SER A 50 -14.65 -25.82 22.98
N VAL A 51 -14.72 -24.75 23.81
CA VAL A 51 -15.19 -24.84 25.18
C VAL A 51 -16.67 -25.19 25.27
N GLU A 52 -17.52 -24.58 24.44
CA GLU A 52 -18.94 -24.91 24.35
C GLU A 52 -19.17 -26.36 23.98
N GLN A 53 -18.45 -26.87 22.95
CA GLN A 53 -18.53 -28.25 22.50
C GLN A 53 -18.04 -29.23 23.57
N ALA A 54 -16.91 -28.93 24.23
CA ALA A 54 -16.40 -29.75 25.33
C ALA A 54 -17.43 -29.85 26.48
N THR A 55 -18.02 -28.69 26.85
CA THR A 55 -19.05 -28.62 27.89
C THR A 55 -20.30 -29.39 27.50
N GLY A 56 -20.78 -29.24 26.25
CA GLY A 56 -21.90 -29.98 25.72
C GLY A 56 -21.69 -31.49 25.72
N ASN A 57 -20.51 -31.95 25.29
CA ASN A 57 -20.15 -33.36 25.27
C ASN A 57 -20.12 -33.98 26.68
N VAL A 58 -19.57 -33.24 27.64
CA VAL A 58 -19.57 -33.68 29.04
C VAL A 58 -21.00 -33.67 29.62
N TYR A 59 -21.81 -32.64 29.34
CA TYR A 59 -23.22 -32.60 29.70
C TYR A 59 -23.98 -33.82 29.16
N PHE A 60 -23.87 -34.15 27.87
CA PHE A 60 -24.51 -35.34 27.30
C PHE A 60 -24.04 -36.63 27.99
N SER A 61 -22.79 -36.74 28.35
CA SER A 61 -22.24 -37.89 29.08
C SER A 61 -22.76 -37.93 30.56
N MET A 62 -23.12 -36.79 31.10
CA MET A 62 -23.63 -36.66 32.51
C MET A 62 -25.15 -36.92 32.61
N ILE A 63 -25.93 -36.80 31.53
CA ILE A 63 -27.39 -36.97 31.52
C ILE A 63 -27.86 -38.22 32.28
N PRO A 64 -27.27 -39.44 32.10
CA PRO A 64 -27.71 -40.64 32.81
C PRO A 64 -27.47 -40.59 34.32
N HIS A 65 -26.63 -39.66 34.79
CA HIS A 65 -26.20 -39.55 36.19
C HIS A 65 -26.59 -38.22 36.84
N LEU A 66 -27.52 -37.46 36.25
CA LEU A 66 -27.94 -36.15 36.75
C LEU A 66 -28.50 -36.17 38.18
N ALA A 67 -29.00 -37.34 38.66
CA ALA A 67 -29.51 -37.44 40.04
C ALA A 67 -28.40 -37.66 41.07
N ASP A 68 -27.17 -37.96 40.69
CA ASP A 68 -26.06 -38.26 41.59
C ASP A 68 -25.05 -37.09 41.67
N SER A 69 -25.18 -36.29 42.73
CA SER A 69 -24.29 -35.15 42.96
C SER A 69 -22.83 -35.55 43.28
N GLN A 70 -22.55 -36.84 43.57
CA GLN A 70 -21.18 -37.27 43.85
C GLN A 70 -20.35 -37.42 42.55
N VAL A 71 -21.02 -37.53 41.43
CA VAL A 71 -20.36 -37.68 40.12
C VAL A 71 -19.86 -36.34 39.56
N THR A 72 -20.29 -35.21 40.10
CA THR A 72 -19.87 -33.87 39.67
C THR A 72 -18.37 -33.68 39.62
N ARG A 73 -17.63 -34.17 40.61
CA ARG A 73 -16.18 -34.01 40.68
C ARG A 73 -15.46 -34.78 39.54
N ILE A 74 -16.01 -35.90 39.15
CA ILE A 74 -15.46 -36.71 38.03
C ILE A 74 -15.67 -35.96 36.68
N TYR A 75 -16.88 -35.45 36.48
CA TYR A 75 -17.22 -34.73 35.25
C TYR A 75 -16.54 -33.36 35.18
N SER A 76 -16.37 -32.63 36.29
CA SER A 76 -15.58 -31.40 36.31
C SER A 76 -14.13 -31.64 35.89
N ARG A 77 -13.48 -32.69 36.44
CA ARG A 77 -12.12 -33.06 36.03
C ARG A 77 -12.04 -33.46 34.59
N LYS A 78 -12.98 -34.31 34.10
CA LYS A 78 -13.06 -34.73 32.71
C LYS A 78 -13.23 -33.54 31.78
N LEU A 79 -13.97 -32.50 32.18
CA LEU A 79 -14.16 -31.29 31.40
C LEU A 79 -12.85 -30.47 31.30
N ILE A 80 -12.15 -30.29 32.42
CA ILE A 80 -10.85 -29.59 32.44
C ILE A 80 -9.82 -30.34 31.53
N GLU A 81 -9.82 -31.66 31.57
CA GLU A 81 -8.92 -32.49 30.78
C GLU A 81 -9.31 -32.51 29.27
N SER A 82 -10.55 -32.19 28.93
CA SER A 82 -11.07 -32.25 27.54
C SER A 82 -10.69 -31.06 26.65
N SER A 83 -10.27 -29.93 27.24
CA SER A 83 -9.90 -28.76 26.47
C SER A 83 -8.74 -28.00 27.16
N PRO A 84 -7.69 -27.62 26.42
CA PRO A 84 -6.55 -26.88 26.97
C PRO A 84 -6.90 -25.43 27.36
N TYR A 85 -8.08 -24.97 26.97
CA TYR A 85 -8.54 -23.60 27.24
C TYR A 85 -9.30 -23.47 28.56
N ILE A 86 -9.73 -24.59 29.14
CA ILE A 86 -10.51 -24.65 30.40
C ILE A 86 -9.58 -24.63 31.60
N THR A 87 -9.68 -23.60 32.41
CA THR A 87 -8.87 -23.44 33.64
C THR A 87 -9.53 -24.00 34.86
N ASP A 88 -10.86 -23.87 34.95
CA ASP A 88 -11.63 -24.41 36.06
C ASP A 88 -13.06 -24.78 35.61
N CYS A 89 -13.68 -25.66 36.34
CA CYS A 89 -15.07 -26.08 36.07
C CYS A 89 -15.80 -26.33 37.37
N ASN A 90 -16.97 -25.73 37.52
CA ASN A 90 -17.84 -25.92 38.62
C ASN A 90 -19.23 -26.39 38.14
N ILE A 91 -19.73 -27.49 38.73
CA ILE A 91 -21.06 -28.02 38.47
C ILE A 91 -21.88 -27.85 39.74
N THR A 92 -22.92 -27.01 39.68
CA THR A 92 -23.79 -26.68 40.82
C THR A 92 -25.19 -27.20 40.60
N TYR A 93 -25.82 -27.70 41.68
CA TYR A 93 -27.21 -28.16 41.71
C TYR A 93 -28.07 -27.18 42.50
N GLY A 94 -29.35 -27.11 42.12
CA GLY A 94 -30.36 -26.38 42.85
C GLY A 94 -30.42 -24.88 42.65
N LYS A 95 -29.42 -24.31 42.01
CA LYS A 95 -29.37 -22.88 41.64
C LYS A 95 -28.90 -22.72 40.21
N CYS A 96 -29.74 -22.10 39.40
CA CYS A 96 -29.37 -21.67 38.07
C CYS A 96 -29.48 -20.13 38.05
N ASP A 97 -28.35 -19.47 37.82
CA ASP A 97 -28.34 -18.03 37.67
C ASP A 97 -28.83 -17.61 36.27
N PHE A 98 -28.84 -18.53 35.31
CA PHE A 98 -29.21 -18.30 33.91
C PHE A 98 -30.22 -19.33 33.40
N THR A 99 -31.10 -18.89 32.51
CA THR A 99 -32.10 -19.76 31.84
C THR A 99 -31.63 -20.35 30.55
N GLU A 100 -30.62 -19.75 29.92
CA GLU A 100 -30.02 -20.15 28.67
C GLU A 100 -28.50 -20.18 28.78
N GLN A 101 -27.83 -20.88 27.87
CA GLN A 101 -26.38 -20.89 27.81
C GLN A 101 -25.85 -19.49 27.46
N GLN A 102 -24.85 -19.03 28.19
CA GLN A 102 -24.26 -17.73 27.94
C GLN A 102 -22.82 -17.59 28.43
N TRP A 103 -22.14 -16.62 27.84
CA TRP A 103 -20.82 -16.17 28.29
C TRP A 103 -20.95 -14.90 29.12
N PHE A 104 -20.16 -14.78 30.20
CA PHE A 104 -20.02 -13.56 30.97
C PHE A 104 -18.61 -13.43 31.53
N ILE A 105 -18.24 -12.20 31.89
CA ILE A 105 -16.91 -11.92 32.43
C ILE A 105 -17.02 -11.95 33.94
N LYS A 106 -16.15 -12.72 34.62
CA LYS A 106 -15.96 -12.68 36.05
C LYS A 106 -14.90 -11.67 36.40
N PRO A 107 -15.21 -10.62 37.17
CA PRO A 107 -14.22 -9.64 37.59
C PRO A 107 -13.10 -10.32 38.39
N ALA A 108 -11.87 -9.78 38.22
CA ALA A 108 -10.73 -10.28 38.98
C ALA A 108 -10.97 -10.20 40.49
N LYS A 109 -10.75 -11.31 41.19
CA LYS A 109 -10.60 -11.28 42.66
C LYS A 109 -9.18 -10.83 42.97
N VAL A 110 -9.01 -10.15 44.12
CA VAL A 110 -7.68 -9.67 44.54
C VAL A 110 -6.64 -10.79 44.43
N GLY A 111 -5.60 -10.59 43.60
CA GLY A 111 -4.52 -11.55 43.35
C GLY A 111 -4.84 -12.72 42.40
N LYS A 112 -5.96 -12.67 41.65
CA LYS A 112 -6.31 -13.65 40.64
C LYS A 112 -6.54 -12.98 39.31
N GLU A 113 -6.19 -13.68 38.22
CA GLU A 113 -6.46 -13.24 36.86
C GLU A 113 -7.98 -13.14 36.58
N PRO A 114 -8.41 -12.17 35.74
CA PRO A 114 -9.79 -12.11 35.29
C PRO A 114 -10.11 -13.31 34.40
N LEU A 115 -11.34 -13.78 34.47
CA LEU A 115 -11.81 -14.98 33.77
C LEU A 115 -13.03 -14.64 32.92
N ILE A 116 -13.17 -15.33 31.81
CA ILE A 116 -14.45 -15.41 31.10
C ILE A 116 -15.10 -16.76 31.40
N CYS A 117 -16.37 -16.75 31.70
CA CYS A 117 -17.10 -17.92 32.12
C CYS A 117 -18.18 -18.27 31.10
N PHE A 118 -18.25 -19.54 30.73
CA PHE A 118 -19.34 -20.13 29.96
C PHE A 118 -20.25 -20.87 30.92
N CYS A 119 -21.54 -20.52 30.91
CA CYS A 119 -22.55 -21.16 31.74
C CYS A 119 -23.53 -21.95 30.85
N LEU A 120 -23.69 -23.22 31.16
CA LEU A 120 -24.64 -24.12 30.52
C LEU A 120 -25.63 -24.62 31.58
N PRO A 121 -26.88 -24.12 31.63
CA PRO A 121 -27.90 -24.66 32.50
C PRO A 121 -28.32 -26.06 32.04
N PHE A 122 -28.59 -26.94 32.96
CA PHE A 122 -29.13 -28.26 32.68
C PHE A 122 -30.47 -28.47 33.38
N VAL A 123 -31.33 -29.23 32.69
CA VAL A 123 -32.72 -29.44 33.09
C VAL A 123 -33.00 -30.92 33.33
N ASP A 124 -34.04 -31.21 34.11
CA ASP A 124 -34.56 -32.55 34.26
C ASP A 124 -35.40 -32.99 33.02
N ASN A 125 -35.95 -34.22 33.07
CA ASN A 125 -36.77 -34.76 32.00
C ASN A 125 -38.11 -34.01 31.80
N GLU A 126 -38.49 -33.15 32.76
CA GLU A 126 -39.71 -32.33 32.73
C GLU A 126 -39.39 -30.88 32.30
N GLY A 127 -38.11 -30.56 32.00
CA GLY A 127 -37.64 -29.22 31.59
C GLY A 127 -37.44 -28.27 32.78
N LYS A 128 -37.44 -28.74 34.02
CA LYS A 128 -37.16 -27.91 35.20
C LYS A 128 -35.67 -27.80 35.40
N PRO A 129 -35.16 -26.58 35.69
CA PRO A 129 -33.73 -26.36 35.92
C PRO A 129 -33.27 -27.13 37.17
N LEU A 130 -32.29 -28.01 36.96
CA LEU A 130 -31.64 -28.79 38.01
C LEU A 130 -30.37 -28.18 38.52
N GLY A 131 -29.64 -27.44 37.65
CA GLY A 131 -28.37 -26.86 37.99
C GLY A 131 -27.67 -26.26 36.75
N GLU A 132 -26.42 -25.92 36.91
CA GLU A 132 -25.62 -25.34 35.85
C GLU A 132 -24.16 -25.86 35.85
N ILE A 133 -23.59 -25.96 34.68
CA ILE A 133 -22.17 -26.20 34.46
C ILE A 133 -21.53 -24.84 34.12
N SER A 134 -20.60 -24.40 34.94
CA SER A 134 -19.85 -23.15 34.79
C SER A 134 -18.41 -23.47 34.49
N VAL A 135 -17.91 -22.99 33.36
CA VAL A 135 -16.56 -23.28 32.85
C VAL A 135 -15.79 -21.98 32.71
N ASP A 136 -14.63 -21.93 33.31
CA ASP A 136 -13.80 -20.73 33.35
C ASP A 136 -12.62 -20.84 32.35
N VAL A 137 -12.40 -19.77 31.60
CA VAL A 137 -11.30 -19.59 30.66
C VAL A 137 -10.50 -18.35 31.07
N SER A 138 -9.18 -18.46 31.12
CA SER A 138 -8.30 -17.33 31.47
C SER A 138 -8.27 -16.27 30.38
N LEU A 139 -8.51 -15.01 30.71
CA LEU A 139 -8.33 -13.89 29.80
C LEU A 139 -6.84 -13.68 29.45
N GLY A 140 -5.93 -13.97 30.39
CA GLY A 140 -4.49 -13.93 30.14
C GLY A 140 -4.05 -14.97 29.09
N LEU A 141 -4.65 -16.17 29.12
CA LEU A 141 -4.41 -17.17 28.07
C LEU A 141 -4.92 -16.68 26.71
N LEU A 142 -6.14 -16.13 26.68
CA LEU A 142 -6.73 -15.58 25.46
C LEU A 142 -5.89 -14.44 24.90
N SER A 143 -5.41 -13.54 25.75
CA SER A 143 -4.53 -12.43 25.37
C SER A 143 -3.22 -12.91 24.76
N ARG A 144 -2.59 -13.96 25.30
CA ARG A 144 -1.35 -14.53 24.71
C ARG A 144 -1.59 -15.09 23.32
N ILE A 145 -2.66 -15.83 23.13
CA ILE A 145 -3.00 -16.41 21.82
C ILE A 145 -3.24 -15.31 20.79
N VAL A 146 -3.91 -14.24 21.17
CA VAL A 146 -4.19 -13.11 20.30
C VAL A 146 -2.94 -12.27 20.02
N ALA A 147 -2.06 -12.13 21.01
CA ALA A 147 -0.80 -11.39 20.86
C ALA A 147 0.17 -12.01 19.83
N GLU A 148 0.05 -13.32 19.56
CA GLU A 148 0.83 -13.99 18.53
C GLU A 148 0.35 -13.68 17.11
N ALA A 149 -0.90 -13.23 16.94
CA ALA A 149 -1.53 -12.96 15.64
C ALA A 149 -1.39 -11.50 15.19
N LYS A 150 -0.38 -10.76 15.66
CA LYS A 150 -0.17 -9.36 15.31
C LYS A 150 0.47 -9.19 13.92
N PRO A 151 0.05 -8.19 13.14
CA PRO A 151 0.55 -7.99 11.78
C PRO A 151 1.95 -7.36 11.71
N SER A 152 2.38 -6.62 12.72
CA SER A 152 3.75 -6.10 12.84
C SER A 152 4.32 -6.33 14.25
N GLN A 153 5.64 -6.14 14.42
CA GLN A 153 6.29 -6.33 15.72
C GLN A 153 5.76 -5.37 16.79
N ASN A 154 5.43 -4.13 16.39
CA ASN A 154 4.99 -3.07 17.28
C ASN A 154 3.46 -2.89 17.30
N SER A 155 2.73 -3.62 16.46
CA SER A 155 1.27 -3.61 16.49
C SER A 155 0.73 -4.39 17.68
N SER A 156 -0.46 -4.03 18.14
CA SER A 156 -1.11 -4.64 19.29
C SER A 156 -2.56 -4.97 18.97
N CYS A 157 -2.98 -6.18 19.32
CA CYS A 157 -4.38 -6.57 19.22
C CYS A 157 -5.08 -6.32 20.58
N ILE A 158 -6.27 -5.72 20.52
CA ILE A 158 -7.13 -5.45 21.66
C ILE A 158 -8.53 -6.01 21.42
N LEU A 159 -9.20 -6.38 22.49
CA LEU A 159 -10.61 -6.72 22.49
C LEU A 159 -11.30 -5.96 23.63
N LEU A 160 -12.32 -5.19 23.30
CA LEU A 160 -13.10 -4.42 24.26
C LEU A 160 -14.47 -5.06 24.45
N ASP A 161 -15.00 -4.97 25.67
CA ASP A 161 -16.40 -5.25 25.94
C ASP A 161 -17.32 -4.06 25.61
N SER A 162 -18.62 -4.20 25.88
CA SER A 162 -19.62 -3.14 25.67
C SER A 162 -19.47 -1.93 26.58
N LEU A 163 -18.69 -2.03 27.66
CA LEU A 163 -18.37 -0.96 28.60
C LEU A 163 -17.02 -0.28 28.26
N GLY A 164 -16.26 -0.82 27.32
CA GLY A 164 -14.93 -0.34 26.95
C GLY A 164 -13.81 -0.86 27.85
N GLU A 165 -14.05 -1.95 28.55
CA GLU A 165 -13.03 -2.63 29.33
C GLU A 165 -12.23 -3.61 28.47
N PHE A 166 -10.94 -3.77 28.76
CA PHE A 166 -10.07 -4.65 27.99
C PHE A 166 -10.27 -6.11 28.36
N ILE A 167 -10.83 -6.87 27.43
CA ILE A 167 -10.90 -8.35 27.51
C ILE A 167 -9.56 -8.94 27.05
N VAL A 168 -8.94 -8.34 26.01
CA VAL A 168 -7.61 -8.68 25.50
C VAL A 168 -6.80 -7.40 25.43
N HIS A 169 -5.60 -7.44 26.01
CA HIS A 169 -4.65 -6.35 26.00
C HIS A 169 -3.22 -6.92 25.98
N PRO A 170 -2.25 -6.32 25.28
CA PRO A 170 -0.86 -6.77 25.25
C PRO A 170 -0.20 -6.75 26.64
N ASP A 171 -0.61 -5.81 27.48
CA ASP A 171 -0.19 -5.73 28.88
C ASP A 171 -1.25 -6.37 29.78
N ALA A 172 -0.85 -7.41 30.49
CA ALA A 172 -1.74 -8.17 31.36
C ALA A 172 -2.29 -7.34 32.54
N ASP A 173 -1.56 -6.32 32.99
CA ASP A 173 -1.97 -5.45 34.08
C ASP A 173 -3.18 -4.57 33.72
N ASN A 174 -3.41 -4.34 32.44
CA ASN A 174 -4.55 -3.56 31.94
C ASN A 174 -5.84 -4.41 31.74
N LEU A 175 -5.76 -5.74 31.84
CA LEU A 175 -6.93 -6.61 31.67
C LEU A 175 -7.95 -6.38 32.79
N MET A 176 -9.13 -5.85 32.44
CA MET A 176 -10.24 -5.56 33.36
C MET A 176 -9.88 -4.65 34.53
N ASN A 177 -8.69 -4.04 34.53
CA ASN A 177 -8.23 -3.11 35.55
C ASN A 177 -8.27 -1.65 35.07
N GLN A 178 -8.19 -1.45 33.75
CA GLN A 178 -8.25 -0.13 33.12
C GLN A 178 -9.26 -0.14 31.99
N SER A 179 -10.09 0.88 31.94
CA SER A 179 -11.00 1.08 30.81
C SER A 179 -10.33 1.92 29.72
N ALA A 180 -10.55 1.57 28.46
CA ALA A 180 -10.14 2.39 27.33
C ALA A 180 -10.73 3.81 27.39
N ILE A 181 -11.90 3.97 28.05
CA ILE A 181 -12.52 5.27 28.34
C ILE A 181 -11.70 6.08 29.35
N GLU A 182 -11.14 5.44 30.38
CA GLU A 182 -10.29 6.10 31.38
C GLU A 182 -8.95 6.54 30.76
N ILE A 183 -8.35 5.69 29.90
CA ILE A 183 -7.16 6.07 29.14
C ILE A 183 -7.44 7.30 28.29
N SER A 184 -8.58 7.35 27.62
CA SER A 184 -9.00 8.52 26.83
C SER A 184 -9.10 9.80 27.66
N ARG A 185 -9.59 9.70 28.89
CA ARG A 185 -9.70 10.86 29.79
C ARG A 185 -8.35 11.31 30.36
N SER A 186 -7.47 10.35 30.64
CA SER A 186 -6.15 10.64 31.22
C SER A 186 -5.15 11.14 30.21
N SER A 187 -5.25 10.71 28.94
CA SER A 187 -4.36 11.14 27.87
C SER A 187 -4.63 12.57 27.39
N GLY A 188 -5.81 13.13 27.65
CA GLY A 188 -6.20 14.47 27.19
C GLY A 188 -6.49 14.57 25.70
N ASP A 189 -6.39 13.48 24.96
CA ASP A 189 -6.67 13.43 23.50
C ASP A 189 -8.11 12.91 23.25
N SER A 190 -8.92 13.75 22.64
CA SER A 190 -10.33 13.42 22.31
C SER A 190 -10.44 12.31 21.26
N SER A 191 -9.40 12.11 20.41
CA SER A 191 -9.41 11.12 19.33
C SER A 191 -9.51 9.68 19.85
N ILE A 192 -8.86 9.37 20.99
CA ILE A 192 -8.97 8.06 21.63
C ILE A 192 -10.44 7.80 22.05
N GLY A 193 -11.10 8.81 22.61
CA GLY A 193 -12.50 8.70 23.03
C GLY A 193 -13.47 8.48 21.87
N GLU A 194 -13.19 9.05 20.72
CA GLU A 194 -13.95 8.83 19.49
C GLU A 194 -13.73 7.41 18.95
N CYS A 195 -12.48 6.92 18.97
CA CYS A 195 -12.16 5.54 18.60
C CYS A 195 -12.89 4.53 19.48
N VAL A 196 -12.82 4.70 20.81
CA VAL A 196 -13.49 3.79 21.76
C VAL A 196 -15.00 3.81 21.57
N LYS A 197 -15.62 4.97 21.39
CA LYS A 197 -17.05 5.09 21.10
C LYS A 197 -17.45 4.38 19.81
N ALA A 198 -16.65 4.53 18.74
CA ALA A 198 -16.90 3.85 17.47
C ALA A 198 -16.81 2.32 17.62
N MET A 199 -15.82 1.82 18.36
CA MET A 199 -15.68 0.40 18.67
C MET A 199 -16.88 -0.14 19.46
N ILE A 200 -17.25 0.51 20.55
CA ILE A 200 -18.38 0.08 21.41
C ILE A 200 -19.71 0.15 20.66
N SER A 201 -19.88 1.13 19.76
CA SER A 201 -21.10 1.24 18.93
C SER A 201 -21.22 0.18 17.83
N GLY A 202 -20.24 -0.72 17.72
CA GLY A 202 -20.24 -1.82 16.75
C GLY A 202 -19.96 -1.37 15.31
N GLN A 203 -19.27 -0.26 15.12
CA GLN A 203 -18.83 0.20 13.81
C GLN A 203 -17.61 -0.60 13.32
N THR A 204 -17.44 -0.66 12.01
CA THR A 204 -16.24 -1.20 11.38
C THR A 204 -15.52 -0.08 10.65
N GLY A 205 -14.22 0.05 10.86
CA GLY A 205 -13.44 1.09 10.23
C GLY A 205 -12.04 1.22 10.81
N TYR A 206 -11.45 2.37 10.57
CA TYR A 206 -10.18 2.76 11.16
C TYR A 206 -10.20 4.24 11.53
N MET A 207 -9.44 4.61 12.56
CA MET A 207 -9.28 6.00 12.99
C MET A 207 -7.83 6.24 13.44
N PRO A 208 -7.25 7.41 13.14
CA PRO A 208 -5.99 7.84 13.73
C PRO A 208 -6.23 8.35 15.16
N PHE A 209 -5.26 8.14 16.03
CA PHE A 209 -5.22 8.74 17.36
C PHE A 209 -3.77 8.96 17.81
N SER A 210 -3.56 9.87 18.78
CA SER A 210 -2.25 10.13 19.37
C SER A 210 -2.23 9.72 20.82
N LEU A 211 -1.16 9.03 21.22
CA LEU A 211 -0.96 8.61 22.60
C LEU A 211 0.48 8.91 23.02
N TYR A 212 0.67 9.68 24.09
CA TYR A 212 1.99 10.10 24.60
C TYR A 212 2.90 10.77 23.57
N GLY A 213 2.33 11.41 22.53
CA GLY A 213 3.07 12.11 21.49
C GLY A 213 3.47 11.23 20.30
N GLU A 214 3.04 9.98 20.28
CA GLU A 214 3.18 9.08 19.14
C GLU A 214 1.83 8.91 18.43
N ASP A 215 1.87 8.81 17.11
CA ASP A 215 0.69 8.66 16.27
C ASP A 215 0.42 7.17 15.99
N PHE A 216 -0.83 6.78 16.15
CA PHE A 216 -1.31 5.42 15.94
C PHE A 216 -2.54 5.41 15.02
N TYR A 217 -2.77 4.27 14.40
CA TYR A 217 -4.03 3.93 13.75
C TYR A 217 -4.66 2.76 14.47
N VAL A 218 -5.94 2.87 14.81
CA VAL A 218 -6.72 1.73 15.25
C VAL A 218 -7.63 1.27 14.14
N PHE A 219 -7.54 0.00 13.79
CA PHE A 219 -8.44 -0.70 12.87
C PHE A 219 -9.37 -1.53 13.74
N TYR A 220 -10.68 -1.42 13.53
CA TYR A 220 -11.64 -2.04 14.44
C TYR A 220 -12.86 -2.58 13.73
N LYS A 221 -13.45 -3.62 14.32
CA LYS A 221 -14.70 -4.23 13.89
C LYS A 221 -15.42 -4.88 15.08
N PRO A 222 -16.77 -5.02 15.04
CA PRO A 222 -17.49 -5.76 16.05
C PRO A 222 -17.09 -7.24 16.02
N PHE A 223 -17.03 -7.85 17.21
CA PHE A 223 -16.84 -9.29 17.35
C PHE A 223 -18.13 -10.00 16.96
N THR A 224 -18.09 -10.71 15.84
CA THR A 224 -19.21 -11.47 15.31
C THR A 224 -18.93 -12.96 15.44
N ARG A 225 -19.87 -13.70 16.01
CA ARG A 225 -19.77 -15.14 16.16
C ARG A 225 -20.32 -15.84 14.90
N GLY A 226 -19.70 -16.94 14.51
CA GLY A 226 -20.19 -17.77 13.42
C GLY A 226 -21.58 -18.33 13.72
N ASP A 227 -22.46 -18.34 12.72
CA ASP A 227 -23.78 -18.96 12.83
C ASP A 227 -23.64 -20.49 12.73
N ILE A 228 -23.76 -21.16 13.89
CA ILE A 228 -23.64 -22.59 14.02
C ILE A 228 -24.95 -23.14 14.57
N ARG A 229 -25.50 -24.15 13.91
CA ARG A 229 -26.77 -24.78 14.30
C ARG A 229 -26.71 -25.32 15.72
N GLY A 230 -27.66 -24.88 16.57
CA GLY A 230 -27.73 -25.26 18.00
C GLY A 230 -26.91 -24.37 18.93
N ARG A 231 -26.24 -23.36 18.42
CA ARG A 231 -25.54 -22.32 19.20
C ARG A 231 -26.50 -21.16 19.45
N VAL A 232 -26.62 -20.73 20.69
CA VAL A 232 -27.29 -19.46 20.96
C VAL A 232 -26.37 -18.34 20.50
N ALA A 233 -26.81 -17.58 19.50
CA ALA A 233 -26.09 -16.41 18.98
C ALA A 233 -26.16 -15.26 20.01
N ALA A 234 -25.54 -15.44 21.17
CA ALA A 234 -25.40 -14.37 22.14
C ALA A 234 -24.50 -13.30 21.55
N LYS A 235 -25.05 -12.11 21.32
CA LYS A 235 -24.24 -10.92 21.03
C LYS A 235 -23.45 -10.61 22.28
N LEU A 236 -22.17 -10.93 22.29
CA LEU A 236 -21.29 -10.63 23.40
C LEU A 236 -21.04 -9.11 23.55
N GLY A 237 -21.36 -8.33 22.52
CA GLY A 237 -21.16 -6.88 22.51
C GLY A 237 -19.69 -6.48 22.49
N TRP A 238 -18.81 -7.40 22.08
CA TRP A 238 -17.38 -7.14 22.03
C TRP A 238 -16.98 -6.47 20.72
N SER A 239 -15.85 -5.75 20.75
CA SER A 239 -15.24 -5.15 19.59
C SER A 239 -13.74 -5.47 19.56
N ALA A 240 -13.28 -6.00 18.43
CA ALA A 240 -11.87 -6.28 18.19
C ALA A 240 -11.20 -5.09 17.53
N GLY A 241 -9.96 -4.78 17.93
CA GLY A 241 -9.15 -3.74 17.35
C GLY A 241 -7.69 -4.15 17.21
N ILE A 242 -7.03 -3.61 16.18
CA ILE A 242 -5.58 -3.67 16.02
C ILE A 242 -5.06 -2.23 16.05
N ILE A 243 -4.12 -1.98 16.95
CA ILE A 243 -3.42 -0.71 17.08
C ILE A 243 -2.10 -0.82 16.32
N TYR A 244 -1.91 0.06 15.36
CA TYR A 244 -0.73 0.16 14.52
C TYR A 244 -0.01 1.47 14.78
N PRO A 245 1.28 1.49 15.14
CA PRO A 245 2.07 2.72 15.09
C PRO A 245 2.09 3.28 13.67
N ALA A 246 1.95 4.59 13.54
CA ALA A 246 2.02 5.26 12.23
C ALA A 246 3.37 5.02 11.55
N ASP A 247 4.44 4.90 12.34
CA ASP A 247 5.78 4.62 11.84
C ASP A 247 5.93 3.22 11.23
N ASP A 248 5.21 2.23 11.72
CA ASP A 248 5.20 0.88 11.12
C ASP A 248 4.52 0.88 9.75
N ILE A 249 3.51 1.76 9.57
CA ILE A 249 2.79 1.90 8.30
C ILE A 249 3.58 2.76 7.31
N PHE A 250 4.17 3.86 7.77
CA PHE A 250 4.76 4.89 6.92
C PHE A 250 6.28 5.04 7.06
N GLY A 251 6.94 4.31 7.97
CA GLY A 251 8.36 4.47 8.24
C GLY A 251 9.23 4.21 7.01
N ASP A 252 8.97 3.12 6.30
CA ASP A 252 9.67 2.80 5.05
C ASP A 252 9.38 3.83 3.95
N TYR A 253 8.15 4.33 3.90
CA TYR A 253 7.77 5.39 2.96
C TYR A 253 8.50 6.71 3.26
N ASN A 254 8.63 7.09 4.52
CA ASN A 254 9.33 8.30 4.91
C ASN A 254 10.82 8.23 4.51
N ASN A 255 11.45 7.08 4.65
CA ASN A 255 12.80 6.84 4.19
C ASN A 255 12.91 6.91 2.65
N LEU A 256 11.96 6.30 1.93
CA LEU A 256 11.90 6.36 0.47
C LEU A 256 11.74 7.79 -0.06
N ILE A 257 10.99 8.66 0.63
CA ILE A 257 10.88 10.08 0.27
C ILE A 257 12.26 10.74 0.19
N TYR A 258 13.11 10.52 1.16
CA TYR A 258 14.46 11.12 1.17
C TYR A 258 15.31 10.59 0.01
N TYR A 259 15.25 9.29 -0.31
CA TYR A 259 15.97 8.72 -1.45
C TYR A 259 15.44 9.26 -2.78
N VAL A 260 14.13 9.31 -2.96
CA VAL A 260 13.49 9.86 -4.17
C VAL A 260 13.84 11.34 -4.34
N LEU A 261 13.81 12.13 -3.26
CA LEU A 261 14.17 13.54 -3.28
C LEU A 261 15.65 13.72 -3.63
N ALA A 262 16.54 12.93 -3.04
CA ALA A 262 17.97 12.97 -3.35
C ALA A 262 18.24 12.62 -4.82
N ILE A 263 17.63 11.54 -5.34
CA ILE A 263 17.77 11.13 -6.74
C ILE A 263 17.24 12.22 -7.68
N THR A 264 16.13 12.86 -7.32
CA THR A 264 15.53 13.94 -8.11
C THR A 264 16.44 15.17 -8.15
N VAL A 265 17.00 15.59 -7.00
CA VAL A 265 17.93 16.72 -6.93
C VAL A 265 19.19 16.43 -7.75
N VAL A 266 19.76 15.23 -7.62
CA VAL A 266 20.93 14.80 -8.40
C VAL A 266 20.59 14.76 -9.90
N GLY A 267 19.43 14.23 -10.27
CA GLY A 267 18.97 14.17 -11.66
C GLY A 267 18.78 15.56 -12.28
N LEU A 268 18.17 16.49 -11.55
CA LEU A 268 18.01 17.88 -11.99
C LEU A 268 19.35 18.61 -12.12
N LEU A 269 20.27 18.36 -11.20
CA LEU A 269 21.61 18.95 -11.24
C LEU A 269 22.43 18.41 -12.43
N LEU A 270 22.37 17.10 -12.68
CA LEU A 270 22.98 16.47 -13.84
C LEU A 270 22.40 17.01 -15.16
N MET A 271 21.07 17.13 -15.21
CA MET A 271 20.37 17.68 -16.38
C MET A 271 20.72 19.13 -16.62
N TYR A 272 20.85 19.93 -15.56
CA TYR A 272 21.32 21.33 -15.66
C TYR A 272 22.76 21.41 -16.15
N LEU A 273 23.67 20.60 -15.60
CA LEU A 273 25.08 20.58 -16.03
C LEU A 273 25.23 20.12 -17.48
N LEU A 274 24.49 19.06 -17.88
CA LEU A 274 24.47 18.57 -19.27
C LEU A 274 23.93 19.65 -20.22
N SER A 275 22.81 20.28 -19.85
CA SER A 275 22.22 21.34 -20.66
C SER A 275 23.18 22.54 -20.78
N TYR A 276 23.82 22.94 -19.67
CA TYR A 276 24.81 24.00 -19.65
C TYR A 276 26.03 23.65 -20.53
N ALA A 277 26.54 22.43 -20.43
CA ALA A 277 27.65 21.95 -21.22
C ALA A 277 27.32 21.93 -22.74
N ILE A 278 26.12 21.43 -23.10
CA ILE A 278 25.61 21.42 -24.45
C ILE A 278 25.45 22.84 -25.00
N ILE A 279 24.81 23.73 -24.25
CA ILE A 279 24.61 25.12 -24.64
C ILE A 279 25.98 25.81 -24.83
N ARG A 280 26.90 25.66 -23.90
CA ARG A 280 28.23 26.27 -23.98
C ARG A 280 29.09 25.68 -25.10
N SER A 281 29.02 24.37 -25.30
CA SER A 281 29.83 23.67 -26.33
C SER A 281 29.25 23.82 -27.72
N ARG A 282 27.92 23.77 -27.90
CA ARG A 282 27.28 23.69 -29.21
C ARG A 282 26.67 25.00 -29.69
N LEU A 283 26.06 25.80 -28.80
CA LEU A 283 25.40 27.03 -29.23
C LEU A 283 26.35 28.26 -29.24
N LYS A 284 27.28 28.34 -28.31
CA LYS A 284 28.18 29.51 -28.25
C LYS A 284 29.04 29.67 -29.50
N PRO A 285 29.65 28.61 -30.06
CA PRO A 285 30.33 28.66 -31.33
C PRO A 285 29.42 29.06 -32.51
N LEU A 286 28.17 28.57 -32.52
CA LEU A 286 27.19 28.91 -33.56
C LEU A 286 26.78 30.39 -33.52
N VAL A 287 26.54 30.94 -32.32
CA VAL A 287 26.24 32.38 -32.14
C VAL A 287 27.41 33.22 -32.64
N MET A 288 28.62 32.85 -32.21
CA MET A 288 29.84 33.53 -32.71
C MET A 288 29.97 33.48 -34.23
N LEU A 289 29.73 32.32 -34.84
CA LEU A 289 29.74 32.16 -36.28
C LEU A 289 28.67 33.02 -36.97
N THR A 290 27.47 33.12 -36.34
CA THR A 290 26.40 33.97 -36.86
C THR A 290 26.78 35.45 -36.84
N GLU A 291 27.37 35.93 -35.75
CA GLU A 291 27.87 37.31 -35.63
C GLU A 291 28.95 37.59 -36.63
N LYS A 292 29.93 36.68 -36.78
CA LYS A 292 31.03 36.83 -37.77
C LYS A 292 30.51 36.73 -39.23
N ALA A 293 29.48 35.91 -39.46
CA ALA A 293 28.81 35.85 -40.75
C ALA A 293 28.18 37.18 -41.16
N GLN A 294 27.58 37.89 -40.17
CA GLN A 294 26.99 39.20 -40.40
C GLN A 294 28.06 40.24 -40.78
N TYR A 295 29.21 40.26 -40.11
CA TYR A 295 30.30 41.17 -40.43
C TYR A 295 30.86 40.89 -41.83
N ILE A 296 30.94 39.61 -42.24
CA ILE A 296 31.36 39.25 -43.59
C ILE A 296 30.33 39.70 -44.65
N ALA A 297 29.03 39.59 -44.34
CA ALA A 297 27.96 40.06 -45.22
C ALA A 297 27.92 41.57 -45.39
N GLU A 298 28.36 42.33 -44.40
CA GLU A 298 28.56 43.78 -44.47
C GLU A 298 29.84 44.21 -45.17
N GLY A 299 30.61 43.24 -45.69
CA GLY A 299 31.83 43.51 -46.50
C GLY A 299 33.10 43.62 -45.66
N ASN A 300 33.07 43.31 -44.38
CA ASN A 300 34.26 43.34 -43.51
C ASN A 300 34.93 41.95 -43.43
N PHE A 301 35.87 41.70 -44.32
CA PHE A 301 36.58 40.43 -44.46
C PHE A 301 37.83 40.30 -43.62
N ASN A 302 38.24 41.34 -42.89
CA ASN A 302 39.53 41.41 -42.15
C ASN A 302 39.45 40.87 -40.70
N GLU A 303 38.27 40.54 -40.22
CA GLU A 303 38.14 39.96 -38.87
C GLU A 303 38.54 38.50 -38.85
N THR A 304 39.44 38.12 -37.95
CA THR A 304 39.90 36.72 -37.83
C THR A 304 38.89 35.87 -37.09
N ILE A 305 38.51 34.73 -37.68
CA ILE A 305 37.76 33.67 -37.02
C ILE A 305 38.78 32.80 -36.27
N PRO A 306 38.66 32.59 -34.94
CA PRO A 306 39.59 31.76 -34.21
C PRO A 306 39.54 30.30 -34.66
N ASP A 307 40.65 29.59 -34.52
CA ASP A 307 40.74 28.17 -34.87
C ASP A 307 39.79 27.32 -34.00
N SER A 308 39.17 26.32 -34.65
CA SER A 308 38.28 25.41 -33.94
C SER A 308 39.05 24.53 -32.94
N ARG A 309 38.55 24.48 -31.70
CA ARG A 309 39.01 23.51 -30.67
C ARG A 309 38.22 22.21 -30.68
N HIS A 310 37.19 22.09 -31.52
CA HIS A 310 36.27 20.95 -31.55
C HIS A 310 36.52 20.12 -32.80
N ILE A 311 36.55 18.78 -32.62
CA ILE A 311 36.74 17.80 -33.74
C ILE A 311 35.38 17.32 -34.27
N ASP A 312 34.29 17.97 -33.86
CA ASP A 312 32.92 17.65 -34.27
C ASP A 312 32.43 18.45 -35.50
N GLU A 313 31.18 18.26 -35.89
CA GLU A 313 30.56 18.92 -37.05
C GLU A 313 30.58 20.45 -36.92
N VAL A 314 30.49 20.98 -35.70
CA VAL A 314 30.55 22.44 -35.42
C VAL A 314 31.97 22.96 -35.60
N GLY A 315 32.97 22.21 -35.15
CA GLY A 315 34.39 22.53 -35.39
C GLY A 315 34.75 22.52 -36.88
N ARG A 316 34.30 21.49 -37.58
CA ARG A 316 34.47 21.41 -39.03
C ARG A 316 33.74 22.54 -39.78
N LEU A 317 32.58 22.95 -39.27
CA LEU A 317 31.86 24.10 -39.81
C LEU A 317 32.65 25.40 -39.57
N GLN A 318 33.26 25.57 -38.43
CA GLN A 318 34.11 26.73 -38.11
C GLN A 318 35.33 26.82 -39.04
N ASP A 319 36.03 25.70 -39.24
CA ASP A 319 37.18 25.59 -40.12
C ASP A 319 36.79 25.86 -41.58
N ASN A 320 35.66 25.30 -42.03
CA ASN A 320 35.14 25.56 -43.36
C ASN A 320 34.73 27.04 -43.56
N PHE A 321 34.20 27.66 -42.48
CA PHE A 321 33.84 29.07 -42.53
C PHE A 321 35.08 29.99 -42.65
N GLN A 322 36.16 29.62 -41.94
CA GLN A 322 37.45 30.32 -42.06
C GLN A 322 38.04 30.19 -43.43
N LEU A 323 37.96 29.00 -44.03
CA LEU A 323 38.38 28.75 -45.42
C LEU A 323 37.54 29.56 -46.42
N MET A 324 36.23 29.64 -46.20
CA MET A 324 35.32 30.42 -47.02
C MET A 324 35.62 31.92 -46.93
N GLN A 325 35.91 32.45 -45.73
CA GLN A 325 36.32 33.83 -45.54
C GLN A 325 37.60 34.17 -46.32
N LYS A 326 38.60 33.27 -46.25
CA LYS A 326 39.83 33.41 -47.01
C LYS A 326 39.59 33.38 -48.51
N SER A 327 38.73 32.48 -48.98
CA SER A 327 38.39 32.38 -50.41
C SER A 327 37.63 33.63 -50.88
N LEU A 328 36.67 34.14 -50.07
CA LEU A 328 35.96 35.39 -50.39
C LEU A 328 36.87 36.62 -50.42
N ALA A 329 37.79 36.72 -49.49
CA ALA A 329 38.78 37.80 -49.46
C ALA A 329 39.67 37.78 -50.72
N ASN A 330 39.96 36.58 -51.27
CA ASN A 330 40.79 36.39 -52.43
C ASN A 330 40.02 36.49 -53.78
N HIS A 331 38.70 36.28 -53.76
CA HIS A 331 37.91 36.21 -55.00
C HIS A 331 36.75 37.21 -55.06
N ILE A 332 36.99 38.46 -54.69
CA ILE A 332 35.95 39.54 -54.61
C ILE A 332 35.20 39.69 -55.95
N GLY A 333 35.81 39.26 -57.10
CA GLY A 333 35.20 39.36 -58.45
C GLY A 333 34.21 38.21 -58.79
N GLU A 334 34.05 37.13 -57.95
CA GLU A 334 33.19 36.00 -58.25
C GLU A 334 32.00 35.89 -57.26
N LEU A 335 31.62 37.00 -56.63
CA LEU A 335 30.58 37.09 -55.56
C LEU A 335 29.22 36.46 -55.94
N GLU A 336 28.88 36.53 -57.24
CA GLU A 336 27.58 36.06 -57.73
C GLU A 336 27.49 34.52 -57.78
N LYS A 337 28.63 33.89 -58.18
CA LYS A 337 28.72 32.42 -58.23
C LYS A 337 28.71 31.77 -56.87
N LEU A 338 29.40 32.41 -55.89
CA LEU A 338 29.46 31.97 -54.53
C LEU A 338 28.11 32.13 -53.80
N LYS A 339 27.38 33.21 -54.07
CA LYS A 339 26.06 33.48 -53.56
C LYS A 339 25.06 32.37 -53.94
N ASN A 340 25.11 31.92 -55.19
CA ASN A 340 24.26 30.83 -55.65
C ASN A 340 24.62 29.48 -54.98
N THR A 341 25.93 29.21 -54.78
CA THR A 341 26.39 27.98 -54.13
C THR A 341 26.01 27.98 -52.61
N LEU A 342 26.06 29.15 -51.96
CA LEU A 342 25.62 29.31 -50.59
C LEU A 342 24.09 29.14 -50.42
N HIS A 343 23.36 29.61 -51.45
CA HIS A 343 21.90 29.48 -51.43
C HIS A 343 21.45 28.02 -51.54
N GLU A 344 22.05 27.24 -52.46
CA GLU A 344 21.79 25.81 -52.63
C GLU A 344 22.14 24.99 -51.37
N ARG A 345 23.29 25.31 -50.69
CA ARG A 345 23.68 24.63 -49.47
C ARG A 345 22.74 24.97 -48.29
N GLY A 346 22.26 26.22 -48.20
CA GLY A 346 21.30 26.67 -47.21
C GLY A 346 19.95 25.97 -47.35
N GLU A 347 19.49 25.80 -48.60
CA GLU A 347 18.23 25.07 -48.87
C GLU A 347 18.36 23.57 -48.54
N GLY A 348 19.47 22.94 -48.94
CA GLY A 348 19.71 21.54 -48.60
C GLY A 348 19.81 21.27 -47.08
N LEU A 349 20.42 22.20 -46.34
CA LEU A 349 20.49 22.11 -44.88
C LEU A 349 19.09 22.28 -44.21
N ARG A 350 18.28 23.15 -44.81
CA ARG A 350 16.90 23.38 -44.39
C ARG A 350 16.02 22.16 -44.66
N GLU A 351 16.18 21.52 -45.83
CA GLU A 351 15.48 20.29 -46.15
C GLU A 351 15.87 19.14 -45.18
N ALA A 352 17.19 18.98 -44.94
CA ALA A 352 17.67 17.98 -43.98
C ALA A 352 17.19 18.26 -42.55
N TYR A 353 17.13 19.53 -42.13
CA TYR A 353 16.59 19.93 -40.82
C TYR A 353 15.09 19.65 -40.71
N GLU A 354 14.30 19.97 -41.74
CA GLU A 354 12.87 19.69 -41.78
C GLU A 354 12.58 18.17 -41.79
N GLN A 355 13.41 17.39 -42.43
CA GLN A 355 13.32 15.91 -42.42
C GLN A 355 13.66 15.35 -41.04
N ALA A 356 14.75 15.82 -40.40
CA ALA A 356 15.13 15.42 -39.05
C ALA A 356 14.04 15.81 -38.02
N LYS A 357 13.48 17.02 -38.14
CA LYS A 357 12.38 17.51 -37.29
C LYS A 357 11.08 16.70 -37.49
N LYS A 358 10.83 16.27 -38.74
CA LYS A 358 9.68 15.42 -39.06
C LYS A 358 9.82 14.02 -38.47
N ALA A 359 11.04 13.48 -38.51
CA ALA A 359 11.37 12.19 -37.87
C ALA A 359 11.22 12.25 -36.33
N ASP A 360 11.71 13.35 -35.69
CA ASP A 360 11.62 13.55 -34.27
C ASP A 360 10.14 13.70 -33.77
N ARG A 361 9.34 14.43 -34.55
CA ARG A 361 7.89 14.55 -34.28
C ARG A 361 7.16 13.21 -34.42
N MET A 362 7.51 12.42 -35.45
CA MET A 362 6.92 11.08 -35.62
C MET A 362 7.29 10.16 -34.46
N LYS A 363 8.55 10.17 -34.01
CA LYS A 363 9.05 9.40 -32.88
C LYS A 363 8.31 9.74 -31.60
N THR A 364 8.12 11.05 -31.33
CA THR A 364 7.41 11.52 -30.13
C THR A 364 5.92 11.14 -30.15
N SER A 365 5.26 11.30 -31.31
CA SER A 365 3.86 10.91 -31.50
C SER A 365 3.66 9.40 -31.37
N PHE A 366 4.59 8.62 -31.88
CA PHE A 366 4.58 7.16 -31.79
C PHE A 366 4.69 6.71 -30.32
N LEU A 367 5.64 7.26 -29.56
CA LEU A 367 5.81 6.94 -28.12
C LEU A 367 4.58 7.30 -27.31
N HIS A 368 3.97 8.47 -27.60
CA HIS A 368 2.75 8.90 -26.93
C HIS A 368 1.57 7.95 -27.20
N ASN A 369 1.38 7.56 -28.45
CA ASN A 369 0.34 6.60 -28.82
C ASN A 369 0.53 5.22 -28.18
N MET A 370 1.76 4.73 -28.10
CA MET A 370 2.09 3.47 -27.46
C MET A 370 1.82 3.51 -25.96
N THR A 371 2.20 4.60 -25.29
CA THR A 371 1.91 4.79 -23.86
C THR A 371 0.41 4.77 -23.60
N ASN A 372 -0.38 5.45 -24.42
CA ASN A 372 -1.83 5.47 -24.29
C ASN A 372 -2.47 4.09 -24.56
N GLN A 373 -1.94 3.32 -25.51
CA GLN A 373 -2.42 1.95 -25.77
C GLN A 373 -2.07 0.96 -24.68
N MET A 374 -1.01 1.20 -23.89
CA MET A 374 -0.67 0.38 -22.75
C MET A 374 -1.47 0.75 -21.50
N MET A 375 -1.94 1.99 -21.41
CA MET A 375 -2.66 2.50 -20.23
C MET A 375 -4.01 1.80 -20.03
N ALA A 376 -4.79 1.62 -21.09
CA ALA A 376 -6.10 1.00 -21.02
C ALA A 376 -6.08 -0.47 -20.52
N PRO A 377 -5.22 -1.37 -21.03
CA PRO A 377 -5.12 -2.72 -20.47
C PRO A 377 -4.51 -2.74 -19.06
N ALA A 378 -3.66 -1.77 -18.71
CA ALA A 378 -3.12 -1.65 -17.35
C ALA A 378 -4.22 -1.24 -16.35
N GLU A 379 -5.03 -0.22 -16.68
CA GLU A 379 -6.21 0.18 -15.89
C GLU A 379 -7.27 -0.92 -15.82
N ALA A 380 -7.42 -1.71 -16.88
CA ALA A 380 -8.32 -2.87 -16.88
C ALA A 380 -7.83 -3.94 -15.91
N ILE A 381 -6.53 -4.24 -15.89
CA ILE A 381 -5.93 -5.17 -14.92
C ILE A 381 -6.15 -4.67 -13.48
N GLU A 382 -5.94 -3.38 -13.22
CA GLU A 382 -6.15 -2.78 -11.89
C GLU A 382 -7.61 -2.94 -11.43
N LYS A 383 -8.58 -2.59 -12.30
CA LYS A 383 -10.00 -2.81 -12.04
C LYS A 383 -10.36 -4.27 -11.81
N ASP A 384 -9.79 -5.17 -12.58
CA ASP A 384 -10.04 -6.61 -12.48
C ASP A 384 -9.44 -7.18 -11.19
N VAL A 385 -8.28 -6.65 -10.75
CA VAL A 385 -7.68 -6.97 -9.45
C VAL A 385 -8.56 -6.45 -8.30
N ASP A 386 -9.08 -5.24 -8.41
CA ASP A 386 -10.01 -4.66 -7.42
C ASP A 386 -11.33 -5.47 -7.34
N LEU A 387 -11.82 -5.95 -8.46
CA LEU A 387 -12.99 -6.84 -8.52
C LEU A 387 -12.73 -8.21 -7.87
N LEU A 388 -11.51 -8.74 -7.98
CA LEU A 388 -11.10 -9.96 -7.27
C LEU A 388 -10.99 -9.75 -5.77
N CYS A 389 -10.63 -8.54 -5.34
CA CYS A 389 -10.48 -8.15 -3.93
C CYS A 389 -11.82 -7.76 -3.28
N SER A 390 -12.79 -7.23 -4.06
CA SER A 390 -14.15 -6.93 -3.60
C SER A 390 -15.03 -8.19 -3.76
N LYS A 391 -15.62 -8.67 -2.66
CA LYS A 391 -16.52 -9.86 -2.59
C LYS A 391 -17.83 -9.68 -3.39
N SER A 392 -17.79 -9.18 -4.60
CA SER A 392 -18.96 -9.10 -5.49
C SER A 392 -19.00 -10.35 -6.38
N GLU A 393 -20.18 -10.87 -6.65
CA GLU A 393 -20.54 -12.15 -7.33
C GLU A 393 -19.96 -12.35 -8.75
N CYS A 394 -18.70 -12.03 -8.98
CA CYS A 394 -18.04 -12.34 -10.24
C CYS A 394 -17.29 -13.66 -10.14
N SER A 395 -17.47 -14.52 -11.13
CA SER A 395 -16.71 -15.78 -11.26
C SER A 395 -15.21 -15.43 -11.31
N PRO A 396 -14.42 -15.85 -10.32
CA PRO A 396 -12.97 -15.52 -10.25
C PRO A 396 -12.21 -15.95 -11.50
N THR A 397 -12.67 -17.00 -12.15
CA THR A 397 -12.07 -17.57 -13.36
C THR A 397 -12.16 -16.63 -14.56
N LYS A 398 -13.22 -15.84 -14.66
CA LYS A 398 -13.42 -14.90 -15.78
C LYS A 398 -12.51 -13.68 -15.60
N VAL A 399 -12.46 -13.12 -14.40
CA VAL A 399 -11.63 -11.94 -14.08
C VAL A 399 -10.14 -12.27 -14.22
N VAL A 400 -9.71 -13.46 -13.79
CA VAL A 400 -8.33 -13.95 -14.00
C VAL A 400 -8.02 -14.12 -15.50
N ALA A 401 -8.99 -14.60 -16.28
CA ALA A 401 -8.82 -14.72 -17.74
C ALA A 401 -8.68 -13.34 -18.41
N ASP A 402 -9.47 -12.36 -17.98
CA ASP A 402 -9.41 -10.99 -18.50
C ASP A 402 -8.08 -10.30 -18.13
N ILE A 403 -7.58 -10.45 -16.89
CA ILE A 403 -6.24 -10.02 -16.48
C ILE A 403 -5.16 -10.67 -17.34
N GLN A 404 -5.23 -11.97 -17.58
CA GLN A 404 -4.29 -12.68 -18.43
C GLN A 404 -4.35 -12.20 -19.89
N GLN A 405 -5.53 -11.90 -20.39
CA GLN A 405 -5.73 -11.40 -21.74
C GLN A 405 -5.12 -10.00 -21.90
N ASN A 406 -5.39 -9.09 -20.95
CA ASN A 406 -4.83 -7.73 -20.93
C ASN A 406 -3.31 -7.74 -20.73
N GLY A 407 -2.78 -8.63 -19.86
CA GLY A 407 -1.36 -8.85 -19.70
C GLY A 407 -0.68 -9.37 -20.98
N LYS A 408 -1.33 -10.28 -21.71
CA LYS A 408 -0.87 -10.73 -23.03
C LYS A 408 -0.88 -9.58 -24.06
N ALA A 409 -1.93 -8.75 -24.04
CA ALA A 409 -2.02 -7.59 -24.93
C ALA A 409 -0.87 -6.61 -24.69
N ILE A 410 -0.53 -6.29 -23.44
CA ILE A 410 0.63 -5.47 -23.08
C ILE A 410 1.93 -6.12 -23.58
N THR A 411 2.07 -7.43 -23.37
CA THR A 411 3.28 -8.18 -23.79
C THR A 411 3.41 -8.21 -25.31
N GLU A 412 2.31 -8.30 -26.04
CA GLU A 412 2.29 -8.29 -27.51
C GLU A 412 2.59 -6.90 -28.06
N LEU A 413 2.06 -5.84 -27.43
CA LEU A 413 2.42 -4.46 -27.74
C LEU A 413 3.92 -4.20 -27.53
N LEU A 414 4.48 -4.69 -26.41
CA LEU A 414 5.91 -4.61 -26.13
C LEU A 414 6.75 -5.38 -27.15
N LYS A 415 6.33 -6.60 -27.53
CA LYS A 415 7.00 -7.38 -28.57
C LYS A 415 6.98 -6.69 -29.93
N ASN A 416 5.83 -6.11 -30.31
CA ASN A 416 5.69 -5.37 -31.55
C ASN A 416 6.58 -4.12 -31.54
N LEU A 417 6.71 -3.44 -30.40
CA LEU A 417 7.59 -2.30 -30.21
C LEU A 417 9.07 -2.70 -30.39
N ILE A 418 9.48 -3.80 -29.79
CA ILE A 418 10.84 -4.32 -29.91
C ILE A 418 11.12 -4.75 -31.36
N SER A 419 10.19 -5.47 -32.00
CA SER A 419 10.38 -5.92 -33.40
C SER A 419 10.45 -4.76 -34.39
N MET A 420 9.65 -3.71 -34.18
CA MET A 420 9.73 -2.49 -35.01
C MET A 420 11.05 -1.74 -34.80
N SER A 421 11.51 -1.66 -33.53
CA SER A 421 12.83 -1.07 -33.21
C SER A 421 13.98 -1.85 -33.84
N ASP A 422 13.91 -3.18 -33.85
CA ASP A 422 14.90 -4.06 -34.47
C ASP A 422 14.85 -3.95 -35.99
N ASP A 423 13.65 -3.80 -36.59
CA ASP A 423 13.49 -3.60 -38.04
C ASP A 423 13.97 -2.22 -38.51
N GLU A 424 13.79 -1.15 -37.68
CA GLU A 424 14.37 0.17 -37.95
C GLU A 424 15.91 0.13 -37.90
N MET A 425 16.50 -0.48 -36.85
CA MET A 425 17.96 -0.64 -36.75
C MET A 425 18.55 -1.46 -37.92
N ARG A 426 17.79 -2.46 -38.42
CA ARG A 426 18.21 -3.24 -39.58
C ARG A 426 18.12 -2.46 -40.87
N LYS A 427 17.15 -1.54 -41.00
CA LYS A 427 17.03 -0.67 -42.19
C LYS A 427 18.12 0.40 -42.21
N GLU A 428 18.42 1.02 -41.06
CA GLU A 428 19.54 1.98 -40.96
C GLU A 428 20.90 1.33 -41.26
N ALA A 429 21.11 0.08 -40.78
CA ALA A 429 22.35 -0.66 -41.11
C ALA A 429 22.42 -1.21 -42.54
N ALA A 430 21.36 -1.11 -43.33
CA ALA A 430 21.32 -1.52 -44.73
C ALA A 430 21.43 -0.33 -45.75
N ASP A 431 21.20 0.91 -45.25
CA ASP A 431 21.30 2.16 -46.03
C ASP A 431 22.67 2.87 -45.87
N ASP A 432 23.53 2.42 -44.93
CA ASP A 432 24.95 2.77 -44.82
C ASP A 432 25.84 1.75 -45.60
#